data_f9f01c71a53c5ee90c27fa6bba72735a
#
_entry.id   f9f01c71a53c5ee90c27fa6bba72735a
#
_cell.length_a   1.000
_cell.length_b   1.000
_cell.length_c   1.000
_cell.angle_alpha   90.00
_cell.angle_beta   90.00
_cell.angle_gamma   90.00
#
_symmetry.space_group_name_H-M   'P 1'
#
loop_
_entity.id
_entity.type
_entity.pdbx_description
1 polymer ?
#
loop_
_entity_poly.entity_id
_entity_poly.type
_entity_poly.pdbx_seq_one_letter_code
_entity_poly.pdbx_strand_id
1 'polypeptide(L)'
;MSKRYFVTGTDTEVGKTVASCALLQAAKAAGYRTAGYKPVASGSEKTPEGLRNSDALALQHNSSLQLDYATVNPYTFAEPTSPHIISAQEGRPIESLVMSAGLRALEQQADWVLVEGAGGWFTPLSDTFTFADWVTQEQLPVILVVGVKLGCINHAMLTAQAIQHAGLTLTGWVANDVTPPGKRHAEYMTTLTRMIPAPLVGEIPWLAENPENAATGKYINLALL
;
A
#
# COMPACT_ATOMS: atom_id res chain seq x y z
N MET A 1 14.21 0.28 16.98
CA MET A 1 13.41 -0.63 16.14
C MET A 1 12.88 0.19 14.97
N SER A 2 12.94 -0.35 13.76
CA SER A 2 12.37 0.28 12.57
C SER A 2 10.84 0.35 12.70
N LYS A 3 10.24 1.51 12.38
CA LYS A 3 8.80 1.62 12.18
C LYS A 3 8.42 0.91 10.89
N ARG A 4 7.36 0.13 10.90
CA ARG A 4 6.91 -0.62 9.72
C ARG A 4 5.39 -0.58 9.62
N TYR A 5 4.88 -0.44 8.41
CA TYR A 5 3.44 -0.34 8.15
C TYR A 5 3.09 -1.11 6.87
N PHE A 6 1.91 -1.73 6.88
CA PHE A 6 1.32 -2.33 5.69
C PHE A 6 0.21 -1.43 5.15
N VAL A 7 0.30 -1.05 3.89
CA VAL A 7 -0.73 -0.26 3.20
C VAL A 7 -1.61 -1.19 2.39
N THR A 8 -2.89 -1.23 2.75
CA THR A 8 -3.94 -1.89 1.97
C THR A 8 -4.94 -0.88 1.43
N GLY A 9 -5.71 -1.26 0.43
CA GLY A 9 -6.80 -0.46 -0.10
C GLY A 9 -8.15 -1.12 0.12
N THR A 10 -9.20 -0.32 0.03
CA THR A 10 -10.58 -0.82 0.00
C THR A 10 -10.90 -1.58 -1.29
N ASP A 11 -10.07 -1.38 -2.34
CA ASP A 11 -10.20 -2.01 -3.65
C ASP A 11 -8.90 -1.83 -4.44
N THR A 12 -8.84 -2.35 -5.67
CA THR A 12 -7.85 -1.93 -6.67
C THR A 12 -8.14 -0.49 -7.12
N GLU A 13 -7.14 0.21 -7.65
CA GLU A 13 -7.27 1.58 -8.19
C GLU A 13 -7.82 2.64 -7.21
N VAL A 14 -7.71 2.40 -5.91
CA VAL A 14 -8.07 3.41 -4.88
C VAL A 14 -6.93 4.38 -4.55
N GLY A 15 -5.79 4.24 -5.23
CA GLY A 15 -4.62 5.09 -5.05
C GLY A 15 -3.71 4.69 -3.90
N LYS A 16 -3.56 3.36 -3.65
CA LYS A 16 -2.57 2.87 -2.67
C LYS A 16 -1.20 3.45 -2.91
N THR A 17 -0.72 3.41 -4.14
CA THR A 17 0.62 3.88 -4.51
C THR A 17 0.78 5.37 -4.30
N VAL A 18 -0.23 6.17 -4.62
CA VAL A 18 -0.25 7.62 -4.35
C VAL A 18 -0.13 7.88 -2.84
N ALA A 19 -0.93 7.17 -2.02
CA ALA A 19 -0.88 7.29 -0.57
C ALA A 19 0.46 6.78 0.00
N SER A 20 0.98 5.68 -0.52
CA SER A 20 2.29 5.12 -0.14
C SER A 20 3.43 6.09 -0.42
N CYS A 21 3.45 6.70 -1.60
CA CYS A 21 4.42 7.73 -1.96
C CYS A 21 4.32 8.95 -1.04
N ALA A 22 3.08 9.41 -0.74
CA ALA A 22 2.85 10.52 0.19
C ALA A 22 3.38 10.21 1.59
N LEU A 23 3.15 9.00 2.10
CA LEU A 23 3.65 8.53 3.39
C LEU A 23 5.18 8.47 3.41
N LEU A 24 5.82 7.92 2.37
CA LEU A 24 7.27 7.88 2.22
C LEU A 24 7.88 9.29 2.18
N GLN A 25 7.28 10.21 1.41
CA GLN A 25 7.72 11.61 1.34
C GLN A 25 7.60 12.31 2.70
N ALA A 26 6.49 12.13 3.41
CA ALA A 26 6.29 12.71 4.74
C ALA A 26 7.31 12.17 5.75
N ALA A 27 7.55 10.86 5.76
CA ALA A 27 8.53 10.24 6.63
C ALA A 27 9.96 10.69 6.33
N LYS A 28 10.31 10.80 5.03
CA LYS A 28 11.60 11.36 4.59
C LYS A 28 11.77 12.81 5.04
N ALA A 29 10.73 13.64 4.89
CA ALA A 29 10.76 15.03 5.35
C ALA A 29 10.89 15.15 6.89
N ALA A 30 10.39 14.17 7.65
CA ALA A 30 10.58 14.07 9.09
C ALA A 30 11.95 13.52 9.51
N GLY A 31 12.86 13.24 8.55
CA GLY A 31 14.23 12.81 8.80
C GLY A 31 14.44 11.30 8.90
N TYR A 32 13.42 10.47 8.60
CA TYR A 32 13.61 9.02 8.58
C TYR A 32 14.35 8.54 7.33
N ARG A 33 15.14 7.48 7.50
CA ARG A 33 15.62 6.67 6.38
C ARG A 33 14.49 5.73 5.97
N THR A 34 13.89 6.01 4.81
CA THR A 34 12.68 5.35 4.35
C THR A 34 12.95 4.30 3.27
N ALA A 35 12.21 3.20 3.30
CA ALA A 35 12.19 2.19 2.26
C ALA A 35 10.75 1.79 1.93
N GLY A 36 10.40 1.83 0.64
CA GLY A 36 9.17 1.25 0.11
C GLY A 36 9.40 -0.19 -0.30
N TYR A 37 8.42 -1.06 -0.06
CA TYR A 37 8.45 -2.47 -0.39
C TYR A 37 7.13 -2.91 -1.02
N LYS A 38 7.19 -3.40 -2.24
CA LYS A 38 6.08 -4.00 -3.00
C LYS A 38 6.40 -5.49 -3.20
N PRO A 39 6.13 -6.37 -2.20
CA PRO A 39 6.59 -7.75 -2.28
C PRO A 39 6.07 -8.51 -3.50
N VAL A 40 4.85 -8.20 -3.93
CA VAL A 40 4.22 -8.82 -5.10
C VAL A 40 3.56 -7.75 -5.97
N ALA A 41 3.84 -7.78 -7.27
CA ALA A 41 3.22 -6.92 -8.27
C ALA A 41 2.81 -7.72 -9.52
N SER A 42 1.64 -7.43 -10.06
CA SER A 42 1.17 -7.88 -11.37
C SER A 42 0.91 -6.67 -12.29
N GLY A 43 0.82 -6.89 -13.60
CA GLY A 43 0.66 -5.80 -14.55
C GLY A 43 1.95 -5.01 -14.75
N SER A 44 3.05 -5.72 -14.97
CA SER A 44 4.38 -5.12 -15.13
C SER A 44 4.81 -5.07 -16.59
N GLU A 45 5.57 -4.05 -16.94
CA GLU A 45 6.06 -3.83 -18.30
C GLU A 45 7.45 -4.45 -18.50
N LYS A 46 7.71 -4.91 -19.75
CA LYS A 46 9.04 -5.37 -20.14
C LYS A 46 9.94 -4.18 -20.46
N THR A 47 11.07 -4.10 -19.77
CA THR A 47 12.15 -3.14 -20.04
C THR A 47 13.44 -3.87 -20.39
N PRO A 48 14.49 -3.17 -20.86
CA PRO A 48 15.82 -3.78 -21.07
C PRO A 48 16.39 -4.45 -19.82
N GLU A 49 16.04 -3.95 -18.64
CA GLU A 49 16.50 -4.45 -17.34
C GLU A 49 15.61 -5.55 -16.76
N GLY A 50 14.58 -6.00 -17.48
CA GLY A 50 13.60 -6.99 -17.06
C GLY A 50 12.20 -6.40 -16.80
N LEU A 51 11.33 -7.17 -16.13
CA LEU A 51 10.00 -6.68 -15.77
C LEU A 51 10.09 -5.56 -14.73
N ARG A 52 9.31 -4.48 -14.95
CA ARG A 52 9.17 -3.35 -14.03
C ARG A 52 7.70 -3.02 -13.80
N ASN A 53 7.33 -2.89 -12.55
CA ASN A 53 6.00 -2.46 -12.13
C ASN A 53 6.03 -0.98 -11.77
N SER A 54 5.05 -0.21 -12.23
CA SER A 54 4.98 1.24 -12.00
C SER A 54 4.89 1.59 -10.51
N ASP A 55 4.09 0.84 -9.73
CA ASP A 55 3.96 1.07 -8.29
C ASP A 55 5.29 0.86 -7.58
N ALA A 56 5.99 -0.25 -7.89
CA ALA A 56 7.30 -0.55 -7.30
C ALA A 56 8.35 0.51 -7.65
N LEU A 57 8.36 1.00 -8.90
CA LEU A 57 9.24 2.10 -9.31
C LEU A 57 8.91 3.40 -8.55
N ALA A 58 7.62 3.71 -8.36
CA ALA A 58 7.21 4.89 -7.60
C ALA A 58 7.65 4.79 -6.13
N LEU A 59 7.51 3.62 -5.49
CA LEU A 59 8.00 3.38 -4.13
C LEU A 59 9.52 3.50 -4.04
N GLN A 60 10.25 2.92 -5.01
CA GLN A 60 11.71 3.02 -5.10
C GLN A 60 12.17 4.49 -5.19
N HIS A 61 11.53 5.26 -6.08
CA HIS A 61 11.83 6.68 -6.29
C HIS A 61 11.56 7.55 -5.05
N ASN A 62 10.48 7.26 -4.32
CA ASN A 62 10.08 8.03 -3.13
C ASN A 62 10.77 7.56 -1.85
N SER A 63 11.50 6.48 -1.87
CA SER A 63 12.37 6.04 -0.77
C SER A 63 13.55 7.00 -0.58
N SER A 64 14.04 7.15 0.63
CA SER A 64 15.28 7.90 0.88
C SER A 64 16.53 7.06 0.65
N LEU A 65 16.40 5.73 0.77
CA LEU A 65 17.49 4.79 0.50
C LEU A 65 17.59 4.50 -0.99
N GLN A 66 18.82 4.32 -1.49
CA GLN A 66 19.08 3.80 -2.82
C GLN A 66 18.95 2.28 -2.78
N LEU A 67 17.83 1.76 -3.31
CA LEU A 67 17.50 0.34 -3.28
C LEU A 67 17.50 -0.23 -4.70
N ASP A 68 18.01 -1.45 -4.86
CA ASP A 68 17.84 -2.20 -6.09
C ASP A 68 16.38 -2.58 -6.29
N TYR A 69 15.92 -2.62 -7.55
CA TYR A 69 14.54 -2.93 -7.87
C TYR A 69 14.08 -4.29 -7.30
N ALA A 70 14.93 -5.33 -7.39
CA ALA A 70 14.61 -6.65 -6.86
C ALA A 70 14.43 -6.66 -5.33
N THR A 71 15.08 -5.75 -4.62
CA THR A 71 14.89 -5.54 -3.18
C THR A 71 13.53 -4.92 -2.87
N VAL A 72 13.07 -4.01 -3.74
CA VAL A 72 11.75 -3.38 -3.60
C VAL A 72 10.63 -4.30 -4.05
N ASN A 73 10.82 -5.07 -5.13
CA ASN A 73 9.78 -5.91 -5.73
C ASN A 73 10.31 -7.29 -6.17
N PRO A 74 10.39 -8.26 -5.26
CA PRO A 74 10.91 -9.59 -5.58
C PRO A 74 10.01 -10.43 -6.50
N TYR A 75 8.68 -10.27 -6.39
CA TYR A 75 7.73 -10.97 -7.26
C TYR A 75 7.07 -9.99 -8.23
N THR A 76 7.54 -10.03 -9.47
CA THR A 76 7.05 -9.18 -10.57
C THR A 76 6.46 -10.08 -11.65
N PHE A 77 5.18 -9.86 -12.01
CA PHE A 77 4.45 -10.59 -13.04
C PHE A 77 3.96 -9.64 -14.13
N ALA A 78 3.99 -10.10 -15.39
CA ALA A 78 3.65 -9.26 -16.55
C ALA A 78 2.14 -9.02 -16.67
N GLU A 79 1.32 -10.06 -16.50
CA GLU A 79 -0.12 -9.97 -16.74
C GLU A 79 -0.82 -9.22 -15.59
N PRO A 80 -1.72 -8.23 -15.90
CA PRO A 80 -2.49 -7.51 -14.89
C PRO A 80 -3.69 -8.36 -14.41
N THR A 81 -3.42 -9.30 -13.52
CA THR A 81 -4.41 -10.19 -12.92
C THR A 81 -4.11 -10.44 -11.45
N SER A 82 -4.96 -11.19 -10.75
CA SER A 82 -4.71 -11.53 -9.35
C SER A 82 -3.42 -12.35 -9.21
N PRO A 83 -2.54 -12.01 -8.24
CA PRO A 83 -1.20 -12.60 -8.12
C PRO A 83 -1.17 -14.13 -8.13
N HIS A 84 -2.10 -14.79 -7.44
CA HIS A 84 -2.13 -16.25 -7.38
C HIS A 84 -2.39 -16.90 -8.75
N ILE A 85 -3.18 -16.26 -9.62
CA ILE A 85 -3.50 -16.77 -10.95
C ILE A 85 -2.24 -16.80 -11.81
N ILE A 86 -1.56 -15.66 -11.93
CA ILE A 86 -0.37 -15.56 -12.77
C ILE A 86 0.81 -16.34 -12.20
N SER A 87 0.94 -16.38 -10.89
CA SER A 87 1.94 -17.18 -10.18
C SER A 87 1.79 -18.69 -10.51
N ALA A 88 0.56 -19.19 -10.47
CA ALA A 88 0.26 -20.58 -10.83
C ALA A 88 0.53 -20.86 -12.31
N GLN A 89 0.10 -19.95 -13.19
CA GLN A 89 0.29 -20.08 -14.65
C GLN A 89 1.78 -20.08 -15.04
N GLU A 90 2.62 -19.25 -14.41
CA GLU A 90 4.06 -19.19 -14.66
C GLU A 90 4.86 -20.24 -13.89
N GLY A 91 4.22 -21.05 -13.02
CA GLY A 91 4.92 -22.01 -12.17
C GLY A 91 5.92 -21.34 -11.20
N ARG A 92 5.65 -20.10 -10.81
CA ARG A 92 6.48 -19.30 -9.90
C ARG A 92 5.71 -19.01 -8.60
N PRO A 93 5.71 -19.96 -7.64
CA PRO A 93 4.95 -19.80 -6.41
C PRO A 93 5.43 -18.57 -5.60
N ILE A 94 4.47 -17.85 -5.04
CA ILE A 94 4.74 -16.72 -4.15
C ILE A 94 4.99 -17.28 -2.75
N GLU A 95 6.23 -17.25 -2.30
CA GLU A 95 6.65 -17.80 -1.01
C GLU A 95 6.66 -16.70 0.06
N SER A 96 5.88 -16.90 1.14
CA SER A 96 5.82 -15.96 2.26
C SER A 96 7.19 -15.75 2.91
N LEU A 97 8.02 -16.78 2.94
CA LEU A 97 9.40 -16.69 3.48
C LEU A 97 10.27 -15.71 2.70
N VAL A 98 10.15 -15.67 1.38
CA VAL A 98 10.89 -14.71 0.53
C VAL A 98 10.40 -13.28 0.80
N MET A 99 9.08 -13.08 0.91
CA MET A 99 8.50 -11.79 1.26
C MET A 99 8.99 -11.31 2.65
N SER A 100 8.98 -12.21 3.63
CA SER A 100 9.45 -11.93 4.99
C SER A 100 10.95 -11.63 5.05
N ALA A 101 11.77 -12.38 4.32
CA ALA A 101 13.21 -12.14 4.24
C ALA A 101 13.52 -10.76 3.63
N GLY A 102 12.80 -10.36 2.56
CA GLY A 102 12.92 -9.03 1.96
C GLY A 102 12.54 -7.91 2.94
N LEU A 103 11.44 -8.09 3.69
CA LEU A 103 11.05 -7.15 4.74
C LEU A 103 12.15 -7.00 5.80
N ARG A 104 12.70 -8.12 6.32
CA ARG A 104 13.79 -8.09 7.32
C ARG A 104 15.05 -7.39 6.79
N ALA A 105 15.40 -7.61 5.54
CA ALA A 105 16.56 -6.95 4.93
C ALA A 105 16.39 -5.43 4.85
N LEU A 106 15.18 -4.94 4.59
CA LEU A 106 14.86 -3.51 4.59
C LEU A 106 14.83 -2.93 6.01
N GLU A 107 14.30 -3.65 7.00
CA GLU A 107 14.28 -3.24 8.41
C GLU A 107 15.69 -3.01 8.99
N GLN A 108 16.70 -3.70 8.47
CA GLN A 108 18.09 -3.51 8.86
C GLN A 108 18.71 -2.23 8.30
N GLN A 109 18.17 -1.69 7.21
CA GLN A 109 18.72 -0.55 6.49
C GLN A 109 17.91 0.74 6.72
N ALA A 110 16.60 0.62 6.99
CA ALA A 110 15.67 1.74 7.11
C ALA A 110 15.14 1.89 8.53
N ASP A 111 14.86 3.13 8.91
CA ASP A 111 14.18 3.43 10.18
C ASP A 111 12.65 3.40 10.02
N TRP A 112 12.19 3.45 8.76
CA TRP A 112 10.78 3.49 8.39
C TRP A 112 10.55 2.68 7.11
N VAL A 113 9.81 1.58 7.21
CA VAL A 113 9.51 0.68 6.09
C VAL A 113 8.02 0.71 5.79
N LEU A 114 7.69 0.98 4.54
CA LEU A 114 6.33 0.93 4.03
C LEU A 114 6.16 -0.26 3.09
N VAL A 115 5.30 -1.18 3.46
CA VAL A 115 4.93 -2.33 2.63
C VAL A 115 3.61 -2.04 1.93
N GLU A 116 3.59 -2.09 0.61
CA GLU A 116 2.36 -1.93 -0.16
C GLU A 116 1.85 -3.27 -0.66
N GLY A 117 0.59 -3.59 -0.34
CA GLY A 117 -0.12 -4.75 -0.88
C GLY A 117 -0.52 -4.58 -2.34
N ALA A 118 -1.04 -5.63 -2.95
CA ALA A 118 -1.70 -5.61 -4.26
C ALA A 118 -3.21 -5.84 -4.07
N GLY A 119 -4.04 -5.15 -4.86
CA GLY A 119 -5.49 -5.27 -4.75
C GLY A 119 -6.04 -4.81 -3.39
N GLY A 120 -6.94 -5.60 -2.80
CA GLY A 120 -7.52 -5.36 -1.49
C GLY A 120 -6.93 -6.23 -0.37
N TRP A 121 -7.57 -6.21 0.79
CA TRP A 121 -7.11 -6.91 2.00
C TRP A 121 -6.94 -8.42 1.81
N PHE A 122 -7.92 -9.08 1.21
CA PHE A 122 -7.92 -10.53 1.00
C PHE A 122 -7.36 -10.98 -0.35
N THR A 123 -6.52 -10.17 -1.01
CA THR A 123 -5.92 -10.58 -2.28
C THR A 123 -5.14 -11.88 -2.13
N PRO A 124 -5.47 -12.94 -2.91
CA PRO A 124 -4.83 -14.23 -2.80
C PRO A 124 -3.39 -14.21 -3.34
N LEU A 125 -2.50 -14.88 -2.63
CA LEU A 125 -1.11 -15.17 -3.03
C LEU A 125 -0.96 -16.62 -3.48
N SER A 126 -1.87 -17.50 -3.03
CA SER A 126 -2.03 -18.88 -3.46
C SER A 126 -3.49 -19.30 -3.28
N ASP A 127 -3.84 -20.56 -3.52
CA ASP A 127 -5.18 -21.11 -3.31
C ASP A 127 -5.62 -21.08 -1.82
N THR A 128 -4.67 -21.02 -0.90
CA THR A 128 -4.94 -21.14 0.55
C THR A 128 -4.31 -20.03 1.39
N PHE A 129 -3.66 -19.04 0.76
CA PHE A 129 -2.90 -18.02 1.45
C PHE A 129 -3.12 -16.65 0.80
N THR A 130 -3.39 -15.65 1.62
CA THR A 130 -3.69 -14.27 1.19
C THR A 130 -2.66 -13.28 1.74
N PHE A 131 -2.70 -12.01 1.25
CA PHE A 131 -1.96 -10.93 1.90
C PHE A 131 -2.35 -10.75 3.36
N ALA A 132 -3.65 -10.91 3.69
CA ALA A 132 -4.12 -10.81 5.08
C ALA A 132 -3.41 -11.81 6.00
N ASP A 133 -3.22 -13.05 5.53
CA ASP A 133 -2.52 -14.09 6.28
C ASP A 133 -1.04 -13.72 6.51
N TRP A 134 -0.36 -13.24 5.46
CA TRP A 134 1.04 -12.82 5.58
C TRP A 134 1.21 -11.62 6.52
N VAL A 135 0.36 -10.60 6.39
CA VAL A 135 0.37 -9.40 7.26
C VAL A 135 0.11 -9.78 8.72
N THR A 136 -0.78 -10.76 8.94
CA THR A 136 -1.06 -11.32 10.27
C THR A 136 0.15 -12.08 10.83
N GLN A 137 0.83 -12.89 10.02
CA GLN A 137 2.06 -13.58 10.44
C GLN A 137 3.17 -12.57 10.83
N GLU A 138 3.31 -11.50 10.06
CA GLU A 138 4.30 -10.45 10.30
C GLU A 138 3.89 -9.45 11.39
N GLN A 139 2.64 -9.50 11.85
CA GLN A 139 2.09 -8.55 12.84
C GLN A 139 2.32 -7.08 12.44
N LEU A 140 2.03 -6.77 11.16
CA LEU A 140 2.22 -5.41 10.63
C LEU A 140 1.04 -4.51 11.02
N PRO A 141 1.28 -3.33 11.62
CA PRO A 141 0.28 -2.28 11.72
C PRO A 141 -0.20 -1.87 10.33
N VAL A 142 -1.52 -1.68 10.17
CA VAL A 142 -2.14 -1.46 8.87
C VAL A 142 -2.57 -0.01 8.70
N ILE A 143 -2.31 0.55 7.51
CA ILE A 143 -2.87 1.82 7.04
C ILE A 143 -3.83 1.49 5.90
N LEU A 144 -5.09 1.97 6.02
CA LEU A 144 -6.13 1.76 5.02
C LEU A 144 -6.22 2.94 4.07
N VAL A 145 -6.14 2.70 2.77
CA VAL A 145 -6.40 3.71 1.74
C VAL A 145 -7.83 3.57 1.24
N VAL A 146 -8.58 4.64 1.34
CA VAL A 146 -9.98 4.74 0.89
C VAL A 146 -10.06 5.64 -0.32
N GLY A 147 -10.37 5.09 -1.48
CA GLY A 147 -10.72 5.87 -2.66
C GLY A 147 -12.11 6.49 -2.48
N VAL A 148 -12.18 7.82 -2.38
CA VAL A 148 -13.43 8.52 -2.05
C VAL A 148 -14.34 8.56 -3.28
N LYS A 149 -15.32 7.66 -3.29
CA LYS A 149 -16.33 7.52 -4.36
C LYS A 149 -17.59 6.86 -3.80
N LEU A 150 -18.67 6.83 -4.58
CA LEU A 150 -19.89 6.09 -4.19
C LEU A 150 -19.56 4.61 -3.91
N GLY A 151 -20.02 4.11 -2.76
CA GLY A 151 -19.72 2.75 -2.27
C GLY A 151 -18.54 2.66 -1.32
N CYS A 152 -17.68 3.69 -1.22
CA CYS A 152 -16.47 3.65 -0.39
C CYS A 152 -16.73 3.44 1.10
N ILE A 153 -17.85 3.94 1.65
CA ILE A 153 -18.20 3.76 3.05
C ILE A 153 -18.38 2.26 3.38
N ASN A 154 -19.13 1.53 2.55
CA ASN A 154 -19.32 0.09 2.74
C ASN A 154 -17.98 -0.65 2.66
N HIS A 155 -17.18 -0.40 1.63
CA HIS A 155 -15.89 -1.06 1.43
C HIS A 155 -14.88 -0.73 2.55
N ALA A 156 -14.86 0.52 3.03
CA ALA A 156 -14.01 0.92 4.14
C ALA A 156 -14.36 0.19 5.43
N MET A 157 -15.66 0.08 5.74
CA MET A 157 -16.11 -0.62 6.94
C MET A 157 -15.84 -2.11 6.89
N LEU A 158 -16.12 -2.77 5.76
CA LEU A 158 -15.81 -4.20 5.58
C LEU A 158 -14.31 -4.48 5.74
N THR A 159 -13.45 -3.63 5.14
CA THR A 159 -12.01 -3.79 5.22
C THR A 159 -11.50 -3.52 6.64
N ALA A 160 -11.96 -2.45 7.30
CA ALA A 160 -11.58 -2.13 8.66
C ALA A 160 -11.95 -3.26 9.64
N GLN A 161 -13.17 -3.81 9.51
CA GLN A 161 -13.63 -4.95 10.32
C GLN A 161 -12.78 -6.20 10.06
N ALA A 162 -12.43 -6.49 8.81
CA ALA A 162 -11.59 -7.63 8.47
C ALA A 162 -10.19 -7.52 9.09
N ILE A 163 -9.58 -6.33 9.07
CA ILE A 163 -8.28 -6.06 9.71
C ILE A 163 -8.37 -6.29 11.23
N GLN A 164 -9.41 -5.76 11.88
CA GLN A 164 -9.63 -5.96 13.31
C GLN A 164 -9.86 -7.43 13.69
N HIS A 165 -10.64 -8.16 12.88
CA HIS A 165 -10.88 -9.59 13.08
C HIS A 165 -9.61 -10.43 12.96
N ALA A 166 -8.63 -10.00 12.15
CA ALA A 166 -7.31 -10.61 12.07
C ALA A 166 -6.42 -10.31 13.31
N GLY A 167 -6.93 -9.57 14.29
CA GLY A 167 -6.18 -9.19 15.50
C GLY A 167 -5.12 -8.13 15.26
N LEU A 168 -5.19 -7.40 14.15
CA LEU A 168 -4.22 -6.38 13.79
C LEU A 168 -4.69 -4.97 14.15
N THR A 169 -3.72 -4.09 14.33
CA THR A 169 -4.00 -2.68 14.57
C THR A 169 -4.24 -1.95 13.24
N LEU A 170 -5.42 -1.38 13.04
CA LEU A 170 -5.65 -0.36 12.04
C LEU A 170 -5.11 0.96 12.60
N THR A 171 -3.88 1.31 12.21
CA THR A 171 -3.12 2.44 12.80
C THR A 171 -3.64 3.79 12.30
N GLY A 172 -4.13 3.81 11.06
CA GLY A 172 -4.67 5.02 10.45
C GLY A 172 -5.28 4.74 9.09
N TRP A 173 -5.88 5.75 8.50
CA TRP A 173 -6.39 5.68 7.13
C TRP A 173 -6.10 6.96 6.35
N VAL A 174 -6.03 6.83 5.03
CA VAL A 174 -5.81 7.92 4.10
C VAL A 174 -7.01 7.98 3.16
N ALA A 175 -7.63 9.15 3.05
CA ALA A 175 -8.60 9.43 2.01
C ALA A 175 -7.86 9.83 0.74
N ASN A 176 -8.22 9.25 -0.39
CA ASN A 176 -7.66 9.63 -1.68
C ASN A 176 -8.80 9.91 -2.66
N ASP A 177 -8.84 11.11 -3.21
CA ASP A 177 -9.81 11.47 -4.21
C ASP A 177 -9.41 10.87 -5.56
N VAL A 178 -10.07 9.77 -5.95
CA VAL A 178 -9.80 9.06 -7.22
C VAL A 178 -10.50 9.68 -8.42
N THR A 179 -11.41 10.62 -8.16
CA THR A 179 -12.12 11.45 -9.16
C THR A 179 -12.26 12.87 -8.61
N PRO A 180 -12.55 13.88 -9.45
CA PRO A 180 -12.90 15.20 -8.95
C PRO A 180 -14.00 15.12 -7.89
N PRO A 181 -13.86 15.85 -6.77
CA PRO A 181 -14.82 15.76 -5.66
C PRO A 181 -16.23 16.18 -6.08
N GLY A 182 -17.20 15.33 -5.76
CA GLY A 182 -18.61 15.59 -6.02
C GLY A 182 -19.25 16.47 -4.95
N LYS A 183 -20.50 16.88 -5.18
CA LYS A 183 -21.27 17.79 -4.28
C LYS A 183 -21.41 17.27 -2.83
N ARG A 184 -21.26 15.95 -2.61
CA ARG A 184 -21.42 15.29 -1.30
C ARG A 184 -20.11 14.83 -0.68
N HIS A 185 -18.98 15.31 -1.18
CA HIS A 185 -17.66 14.92 -0.68
C HIS A 185 -17.52 15.15 0.83
N ALA A 186 -17.92 16.29 1.33
CA ALA A 186 -17.83 16.64 2.75
C ALA A 186 -18.66 15.69 3.64
N GLU A 187 -19.83 15.24 3.18
CA GLU A 187 -20.67 14.29 3.91
C GLU A 187 -20.05 12.88 3.91
N TYR A 188 -19.39 12.47 2.81
CA TYR A 188 -18.61 11.24 2.77
C TYR A 188 -17.47 11.28 3.77
N MET A 189 -16.66 12.34 3.78
CA MET A 189 -15.55 12.50 4.71
C MET A 189 -16.00 12.51 6.16
N THR A 190 -17.08 13.24 6.49
CA THR A 190 -17.67 13.25 7.83
C THR A 190 -18.09 11.84 8.26
N THR A 191 -18.72 11.08 7.36
CA THR A 191 -19.18 9.73 7.65
C THR A 191 -18.02 8.76 7.85
N LEU A 192 -17.03 8.76 6.94
CA LEU A 192 -15.84 7.91 7.02
C LEU A 192 -15.05 8.19 8.31
N THR A 193 -14.81 9.46 8.63
CA THR A 193 -14.07 9.86 9.83
C THR A 193 -14.77 9.43 11.12
N ARG A 194 -16.09 9.41 11.14
CA ARG A 194 -16.87 8.94 12.28
C ARG A 194 -16.88 7.42 12.41
N MET A 195 -16.87 6.69 11.28
CA MET A 195 -17.11 5.24 11.27
C MET A 195 -15.83 4.42 11.27
N ILE A 196 -14.75 4.90 10.66
CA ILE A 196 -13.46 4.17 10.66
C ILE A 196 -12.83 4.32 12.05
N PRO A 197 -12.54 3.20 12.76
CA PRO A 197 -12.01 3.24 14.13
C PRO A 197 -10.49 3.48 14.16
N ALA A 198 -10.03 4.48 13.42
CA ALA A 198 -8.62 4.86 13.33
C ALA A 198 -8.52 6.34 12.90
N PRO A 199 -7.40 7.04 13.20
CA PRO A 199 -7.23 8.43 12.80
C PRO A 199 -7.14 8.59 11.28
N LEU A 200 -7.71 9.68 10.76
CA LEU A 200 -7.46 10.16 9.39
C LEU A 200 -6.05 10.75 9.32
N VAL A 201 -5.13 10.02 8.71
CA VAL A 201 -3.71 10.39 8.61
C VAL A 201 -3.47 11.41 7.48
N GLY A 202 -4.30 11.37 6.45
CA GLY A 202 -4.19 12.31 5.34
C GLY A 202 -5.40 12.30 4.43
N GLU A 203 -5.58 13.42 3.75
CA GLU A 203 -6.58 13.61 2.71
C GLU A 203 -5.87 14.12 1.46
N ILE A 204 -5.74 13.25 0.44
CA ILE A 204 -5.05 13.55 -0.82
C ILE A 204 -6.13 13.97 -1.82
N PRO A 205 -6.07 15.22 -2.32
CA PRO A 205 -7.03 15.71 -3.29
C PRO A 205 -6.85 15.00 -4.64
N TRP A 206 -7.86 15.09 -5.47
CA TRP A 206 -7.76 14.60 -6.84
C TRP A 206 -6.62 15.30 -7.61
N LEU A 207 -5.76 14.50 -8.21
CA LEU A 207 -4.62 14.92 -9.02
C LEU A 207 -4.81 14.40 -10.44
N ALA A 208 -4.78 15.31 -11.40
CA ALA A 208 -5.11 14.99 -12.79
C ALA A 208 -4.01 14.18 -13.51
N GLU A 209 -2.74 14.38 -13.14
CA GLU A 209 -1.58 13.79 -13.84
C GLU A 209 -0.53 13.27 -12.86
N ASN A 210 0.00 12.09 -13.15
CA ASN A 210 1.13 11.44 -12.42
C ASN A 210 1.08 11.60 -10.89
N PRO A 211 -0.02 11.22 -10.25
CA PRO A 211 -0.22 11.49 -8.81
C PRO A 211 0.85 10.83 -7.92
N GLU A 212 1.41 9.71 -8.33
CA GLU A 212 2.48 9.00 -7.62
C GLU A 212 3.83 9.73 -7.63
N ASN A 213 4.03 10.64 -8.59
CA ASN A 213 5.23 11.49 -8.71
C ASN A 213 5.03 12.90 -8.13
N ALA A 214 3.79 13.24 -7.73
CA ALA A 214 3.48 14.54 -7.17
C ALA A 214 4.01 14.70 -5.74
N ALA A 215 4.25 15.94 -5.32
CA ALA A 215 4.64 16.27 -3.95
C ALA A 215 3.44 16.19 -2.99
N THR A 216 3.02 14.98 -2.65
CA THR A 216 1.82 14.68 -1.86
C THR A 216 2.09 14.50 -0.37
N GLY A 217 3.34 14.42 0.07
CA GLY A 217 3.71 14.26 1.48
C GLY A 217 3.16 15.34 2.40
N LYS A 218 2.94 16.55 1.88
CA LYS A 218 2.31 17.67 2.61
C LYS A 218 0.87 17.42 3.08
N TYR A 219 0.18 16.43 2.50
CA TYR A 219 -1.18 16.06 2.87
C TYR A 219 -1.23 15.01 3.99
N ILE A 220 -0.07 14.54 4.45
CA ILE A 220 0.04 13.52 5.49
C ILE A 220 0.43 14.14 6.84
N ASN A 221 -0.33 13.81 7.86
CA ASN A 221 0.02 14.11 9.25
C ASN A 221 0.68 12.88 9.90
N LEU A 222 2.01 12.80 9.77
CA LEU A 222 2.79 11.66 10.27
C LEU A 222 2.75 11.51 11.80
N ALA A 223 2.40 12.56 12.54
CA ALA A 223 2.31 12.51 13.99
C ALA A 223 1.16 11.62 14.52
N LEU A 224 0.26 11.19 13.63
CA LEU A 224 -0.84 10.29 13.95
C LEU A 224 -0.48 8.80 13.80
N LEU A 225 0.78 8.48 13.36
CA LEU A 225 1.33 7.12 13.17
C LEU A 225 2.45 6.78 14.23
#